data_e46e81c438dd1495b0a8053daa6329da
#
_entry.id   e46e81c438dd1495b0a8053daa6329da
#
_cell.length_a   1.000
_cell.length_b   1.000
_cell.length_c   1.000
_cell.angle_alpha   90.00
_cell.angle_beta   90.00
_cell.angle_gamma   90.00
#
_symmetry.space_group_name_H-M   'P 1'
#
loop_
_entity.id
_entity.type
_entity.pdbx_description
1 polymer ?
#
loop_
_entity_poly.entity_id
_entity_poly.type
_entity_poly.pdbx_seq_one_letter_code
_entity_poly.pdbx_strand_id
1 'polypeptide(L)'
;MILGDLLVLESIHFVNILILELYLTQVLHISLGHDIPKLLLITFMGTLIGICLGILIGCAGKLSYSVKSGIGVLVTLLPSFLAGLMFGGMKNVIEQHCPVINRINPASVLSDAFYCLSVYDDAVRYRRCILILVIMCLLCISFSFLMIRRERYDSI
;
A
#
# COMPACT_ATOMS: atom_id res chain seq x y z
N MET A 1 -22.20 -1.26 -0.90
CA MET A 1 -21.39 -2.46 -0.72
C MET A 1 -19.91 -2.12 -0.69
N ILE A 2 -19.23 -1.74 -1.79
CA ILE A 2 -17.75 -1.52 -1.79
C ILE A 2 -17.25 -0.60 -0.68
N LEU A 3 -17.91 0.52 -0.44
CA LEU A 3 -17.50 1.50 0.58
C LEU A 3 -17.65 0.93 2.00
N GLY A 4 -18.69 0.15 2.25
CA GLY A 4 -18.87 -0.53 3.54
C GLY A 4 -17.83 -1.61 3.77
N ASP A 5 -17.57 -2.44 2.76
CA ASP A 5 -16.56 -3.49 2.81
C ASP A 5 -15.16 -2.90 3.01
N LEU A 6 -14.86 -1.78 2.32
CA LEU A 6 -13.61 -1.05 2.47
C LEU A 6 -13.43 -0.54 3.91
N LEU A 7 -14.45 0.08 4.51
CA LEU A 7 -14.37 0.61 5.88
C LEU A 7 -14.18 -0.49 6.91
N VAL A 8 -14.85 -1.62 6.76
CA VAL A 8 -14.73 -2.76 7.68
C VAL A 8 -13.33 -3.37 7.57
N LEU A 9 -12.87 -3.65 6.35
CA LEU A 9 -11.53 -4.21 6.11
C LEU A 9 -10.45 -3.27 6.61
N GLU A 10 -10.57 -1.96 6.34
CA GLU A 10 -9.62 -0.94 6.81
C GLU A 10 -9.53 -0.95 8.33
N SER A 11 -10.68 -0.95 9.02
CA SER A 11 -10.69 -0.96 10.49
C SER A 11 -9.98 -2.18 11.07
N ILE A 12 -10.22 -3.37 10.51
CA ILE A 12 -9.61 -4.62 10.97
C ILE A 12 -8.10 -4.62 10.72
N HIS A 13 -7.68 -4.28 9.50
CA HIS A 13 -6.26 -4.29 9.15
C HIS A 13 -5.48 -3.19 9.88
N PHE A 14 -6.06 -2.01 10.02
CA PHE A 14 -5.46 -0.90 10.76
C PHE A 14 -5.20 -1.28 12.22
N VAL A 15 -6.18 -1.87 12.91
CA VAL A 15 -6.00 -2.35 14.30
C VAL A 15 -4.92 -3.42 14.38
N ASN A 16 -4.89 -4.37 13.45
CA ASN A 16 -3.86 -5.42 13.43
C ASN A 16 -2.45 -4.84 13.28
N ILE A 17 -2.26 -3.87 12.39
CA ILE A 17 -0.94 -3.24 12.21
C ILE A 17 -0.58 -2.36 13.40
N LEU A 18 -1.53 -1.65 14.02
CA LEU A 18 -1.27 -0.92 15.26
C LEU A 18 -0.77 -1.83 16.38
N ILE A 19 -1.36 -3.02 16.53
CA ILE A 19 -0.88 -4.01 17.51
C ILE A 19 0.56 -4.42 17.19
N LEU A 20 0.87 -4.65 15.91
CA LEU A 20 2.23 -4.98 15.46
C LEU A 20 3.21 -3.83 15.73
N GLU A 21 2.85 -2.59 15.42
CA GLU A 21 3.69 -1.40 15.69
C GLU A 21 3.95 -1.24 17.19
N LEU A 22 2.93 -1.47 18.00
CA LEU A 22 3.04 -1.43 19.45
C LEU A 22 3.99 -2.52 19.97
N TYR A 23 3.92 -3.73 19.40
CA TYR A 23 4.85 -4.81 19.70
C TYR A 23 6.29 -4.46 19.30
N LEU A 24 6.49 -3.92 18.10
CA LEU A 24 7.81 -3.51 17.60
C LEU A 24 8.44 -2.43 18.48
N THR A 25 7.66 -1.46 18.95
CA THR A 25 8.17 -0.34 19.76
C THR A 25 8.36 -0.74 21.22
N GLN A 26 7.45 -1.49 21.83
CA GLN A 26 7.47 -1.81 23.27
C GLN A 26 8.31 -3.04 23.59
N VAL A 27 8.30 -4.06 22.73
CA VAL A 27 8.99 -5.33 23.00
C VAL A 27 10.35 -5.38 22.33
N LEU A 28 10.44 -4.98 21.08
CA LEU A 28 11.69 -5.00 20.30
C LEU A 28 12.48 -3.69 20.39
N HIS A 29 11.93 -2.66 21.03
CA HIS A 29 12.54 -1.34 21.18
C HIS A 29 13.01 -0.71 19.87
N ILE A 30 12.31 -1.00 18.77
CA ILE A 30 12.58 -0.41 17.45
C ILE A 30 11.93 0.96 17.39
N SER A 31 12.72 2.01 17.15
CA SER A 31 12.18 3.36 16.95
C SER A 31 11.57 3.50 15.57
N LEU A 32 10.25 3.60 15.49
CA LEU A 32 9.52 3.85 14.23
C LEU A 32 9.39 5.34 13.90
N GLY A 33 9.98 6.21 14.74
CA GLY A 33 9.91 7.69 14.63
C GLY A 33 9.31 8.31 15.88
N HIS A 34 9.52 9.62 16.05
CA HIS A 34 9.05 10.34 17.23
C HIS A 34 7.63 10.92 17.06
N ASP A 35 7.17 11.12 15.83
CA ASP A 35 5.89 11.75 15.50
C ASP A 35 4.77 10.71 15.35
N ILE A 36 4.13 10.37 16.47
CA ILE A 36 3.02 9.39 16.50
C ILE A 36 1.91 9.71 15.47
N PRO A 37 1.40 10.95 15.33
CA PRO A 37 0.35 11.22 14.35
C PRO A 37 0.79 10.98 12.91
N LYS A 38 2.04 11.24 12.56
CA LYS A 38 2.56 10.93 11.22
C LYS A 38 2.72 9.43 11.01
N LEU A 39 3.14 8.70 12.05
CA LEU A 39 3.23 7.24 12.02
C LEU A 39 1.86 6.62 11.77
N LEU A 40 0.84 7.02 12.53
CA LEU A 40 -0.53 6.55 12.35
C LEU A 40 -1.08 6.85 10.94
N LEU A 41 -0.73 8.00 10.37
CA LEU A 41 -1.14 8.37 9.01
C LEU A 41 -0.48 7.48 7.95
N ILE A 42 0.82 7.14 8.08
CA ILE A 42 1.49 6.21 7.18
C ILE A 42 0.84 4.83 7.26
N THR A 43 0.63 4.34 8.48
CA THR A 43 0.01 3.04 8.73
C THR A 43 -1.37 2.97 8.09
N PHE A 44 -2.19 4.00 8.29
CA PHE A 44 -3.51 4.10 7.66
C PHE A 44 -3.41 4.12 6.13
N MET A 45 -2.50 4.88 5.55
CA MET A 45 -2.30 4.89 4.10
C MET A 45 -1.78 3.56 3.56
N GLY A 46 -0.94 2.86 4.32
CA GLY A 46 -0.41 1.54 3.97
C GLY A 46 -1.50 0.47 3.93
N THR A 47 -2.38 0.42 4.94
CA THR A 47 -3.53 -0.48 4.95
C THR A 47 -4.51 -0.15 3.83
N LEU A 48 -4.83 1.12 3.65
CA LEU A 48 -5.75 1.58 2.63
C LEU A 48 -5.31 1.21 1.21
N ILE A 49 -4.04 1.43 0.84
CA ILE A 49 -3.56 1.06 -0.50
C ILE A 49 -3.58 -0.45 -0.71
N GLY A 50 -3.23 -1.24 0.32
CA GLY A 50 -3.31 -2.71 0.26
C GLY A 50 -4.73 -3.20 0.00
N ILE A 51 -5.70 -2.66 0.71
CA ILE A 51 -7.13 -3.00 0.53
C ILE A 51 -7.64 -2.55 -0.83
N CYS A 52 -7.29 -1.34 -1.28
CA CYS A 52 -7.68 -0.84 -2.61
C CYS A 52 -7.15 -1.74 -3.73
N LEU A 53 -5.91 -2.21 -3.63
CA LEU A 53 -5.34 -3.18 -4.57
C LEU A 53 -6.06 -4.54 -4.49
N GLY A 54 -6.38 -5.00 -3.29
CA GLY A 54 -7.14 -6.23 -3.08
C GLY A 54 -8.54 -6.17 -3.70
N ILE A 55 -9.26 -5.06 -3.52
CA ILE A 55 -10.58 -4.84 -4.12
C ILE A 55 -10.45 -4.79 -5.66
N LEU A 56 -9.45 -4.10 -6.19
CA LEU A 56 -9.20 -4.02 -7.63
C LEU A 56 -9.01 -5.41 -8.24
N ILE A 57 -8.21 -6.27 -7.61
CA ILE A 57 -8.01 -7.67 -8.04
C ILE A 57 -9.31 -8.46 -7.87
N GLY A 58 -10.03 -8.26 -6.78
CA GLY A 58 -11.32 -8.90 -6.52
C GLY A 58 -12.35 -8.60 -7.61
N CYS A 59 -12.37 -7.36 -8.12
CA CYS A 59 -13.25 -6.90 -9.21
C CYS A 59 -12.78 -7.34 -10.60
N ALA A 60 -11.71 -8.09 -10.75
CA ALA A 60 -11.20 -8.58 -12.03
C ALA A 60 -12.05 -9.75 -12.58
N GLY A 61 -13.29 -9.50 -12.89
CA GLY A 61 -14.24 -10.28 -13.67
C GLY A 61 -14.24 -11.80 -13.51
N LYS A 62 -14.25 -12.48 -14.63
CA LYS A 62 -14.45 -13.95 -14.76
C LYS A 62 -13.27 -14.83 -14.31
N LEU A 63 -12.27 -14.27 -13.62
CA LEU A 63 -11.13 -15.04 -13.14
C LEU A 63 -11.53 -15.93 -11.95
N SER A 64 -11.01 -17.17 -11.91
CA SER A 64 -11.21 -18.06 -10.77
C SER A 64 -10.55 -17.50 -9.50
N TYR A 65 -11.06 -17.89 -8.33
CA TYR A 65 -10.50 -17.47 -7.04
C TYR A 65 -9.00 -17.76 -6.91
N SER A 66 -8.56 -18.94 -7.36
CA SER A 66 -7.14 -19.33 -7.33
C SER A 66 -6.25 -18.38 -8.15
N VAL A 67 -6.74 -17.96 -9.34
CA VAL A 67 -6.01 -17.02 -10.19
C VAL A 67 -5.96 -15.63 -9.54
N LYS A 68 -7.06 -15.15 -8.99
CA LYS A 68 -7.11 -13.87 -8.26
C LYS A 68 -6.14 -13.86 -7.06
N SER A 69 -6.11 -14.96 -6.30
CA SER A 69 -5.18 -15.13 -5.19
C SER A 69 -3.72 -15.13 -5.65
N GLY A 70 -3.40 -15.83 -6.72
CA GLY A 70 -2.06 -15.82 -7.32
C GLY A 70 -1.62 -14.44 -7.80
N ILE A 71 -2.53 -13.68 -8.46
CA ILE A 71 -2.28 -12.30 -8.86
C ILE A 71 -2.05 -11.42 -7.63
N GLY A 72 -2.83 -11.60 -6.56
CA GLY A 72 -2.66 -10.88 -5.29
C GLY A 72 -1.26 -11.06 -4.71
N VAL A 73 -0.78 -12.31 -4.68
CA VAL A 73 0.59 -12.62 -4.21
C VAL A 73 1.64 -11.93 -5.09
N LEU A 74 1.50 -11.98 -6.40
CA LEU A 74 2.43 -11.32 -7.33
C LEU A 74 2.43 -9.80 -7.16
N VAL A 75 1.24 -9.19 -7.04
CA VAL A 75 1.08 -7.72 -6.88
C VAL A 75 1.62 -7.23 -5.53
N THR A 76 1.76 -8.08 -4.53
CA THR A 76 2.37 -7.72 -3.26
C THR A 76 3.87 -8.02 -3.21
N LEU A 77 4.30 -9.20 -3.65
CA LEU A 77 5.69 -9.62 -3.57
C LEU A 77 6.60 -8.87 -4.55
N LEU A 78 6.17 -8.69 -5.80
CA LEU A 78 7.00 -8.06 -6.82
C LEU A 78 7.30 -6.58 -6.51
N PRO A 79 6.31 -5.73 -6.16
CA PRO A 79 6.60 -4.38 -5.69
C PRO A 79 7.46 -4.33 -4.43
N SER A 80 7.25 -5.24 -3.48
CA SER A 80 8.06 -5.32 -2.25
C SER A 80 9.52 -5.68 -2.54
N PHE A 81 9.75 -6.60 -3.47
CA PHE A 81 11.09 -6.93 -3.95
C PHE A 81 11.77 -5.73 -4.62
N LEU A 82 11.07 -5.06 -5.54
CA LEU A 82 11.56 -3.88 -6.24
C LEU A 82 11.80 -2.68 -5.29
N ALA A 83 11.01 -2.56 -4.24
CA ALA A 83 11.21 -1.54 -3.19
C ALA A 83 12.44 -1.79 -2.31
N GLY A 84 13.13 -2.93 -2.50
CA GLY A 84 14.29 -3.28 -1.70
C GLY A 84 13.97 -3.83 -0.30
N LEU A 85 12.70 -4.19 -0.03
CA LEU A 85 12.30 -4.74 1.27
C LEU A 85 12.83 -6.17 1.49
N MET A 86 13.07 -6.91 0.40
CA MET A 86 13.67 -8.25 0.44
C MET A 86 15.18 -8.21 0.17
N PHE A 87 15.64 -7.25 -0.62
CA PHE A 87 17.04 -7.12 -1.04
C PHE A 87 17.45 -5.65 -0.99
N GLY A 88 18.19 -5.24 0.05
CA GLY A 88 18.48 -3.84 0.35
C GLY A 88 19.18 -3.04 -0.78
N GLY A 89 19.87 -3.70 -1.71
CA GLY A 89 20.48 -3.05 -2.88
C GLY A 89 19.55 -2.81 -4.06
N MET A 90 18.40 -3.51 -4.13
CA MET A 90 17.54 -3.51 -5.32
C MET A 90 16.94 -2.13 -5.61
N LYS A 91 16.54 -1.40 -4.60
CA LYS A 91 16.00 -0.04 -4.75
C LYS A 91 17.00 0.91 -5.44
N ASN A 92 18.27 0.82 -5.09
CA ASN A 92 19.31 1.65 -5.70
C ASN A 92 19.57 1.28 -7.17
N VAL A 93 19.54 -0.02 -7.49
CA VAL A 93 19.67 -0.51 -8.86
C VAL A 93 18.52 0.02 -9.73
N ILE A 94 17.29 -0.02 -9.22
CA ILE A 94 16.12 0.49 -9.93
C ILE A 94 16.18 2.00 -10.05
N GLU A 95 16.63 2.73 -9.03
CA GLU A 95 16.75 4.18 -9.08
C GLU A 95 17.74 4.63 -10.15
N GLN A 96 18.83 3.86 -10.38
CA GLN A 96 19.82 4.15 -11.41
C GLN A 96 19.33 3.85 -12.83
N HIS A 97 18.53 2.79 -13.03
CA HIS A 97 18.14 2.33 -14.37
C HIS A 97 16.73 2.78 -14.77
N CYS A 98 15.82 2.80 -13.85
CA CYS A 98 14.41 3.14 -14.11
C CYS A 98 13.72 3.78 -12.89
N PRO A 99 14.03 5.05 -12.56
CA PRO A 99 13.54 5.72 -11.35
C PRO A 99 12.01 5.85 -11.31
N VAL A 100 11.35 5.77 -12.46
CA VAL A 100 9.87 5.82 -12.56
C VAL A 100 9.21 4.66 -11.81
N ILE A 101 9.83 3.47 -11.83
CA ILE A 101 9.30 2.29 -11.13
C ILE A 101 9.20 2.57 -9.62
N ASN A 102 10.24 3.14 -9.02
CA ASN A 102 10.22 3.47 -7.59
C ASN A 102 9.14 4.50 -7.22
N ARG A 103 8.81 5.41 -8.13
CA ARG A 103 7.81 6.46 -7.90
C ARG A 103 6.37 5.97 -8.04
N ILE A 104 6.14 4.94 -8.88
CA ILE A 104 4.81 4.34 -9.11
C ILE A 104 4.59 3.14 -8.17
N ASN A 105 5.64 2.59 -7.60
CA ASN A 105 5.56 1.43 -6.71
C ASN A 105 5.05 1.84 -5.32
N PRO A 106 3.84 1.40 -4.89
CA PRO A 106 3.28 1.77 -3.59
C PRO A 106 4.15 1.30 -2.42
N ALA A 107 4.80 0.14 -2.52
CA ALA A 107 5.69 -0.37 -1.49
C ALA A 107 6.95 0.50 -1.34
N SER A 108 7.50 1.02 -2.45
CA SER A 108 8.65 1.93 -2.43
C SER A 108 8.28 3.28 -1.81
N VAL A 109 7.13 3.85 -2.20
CA VAL A 109 6.64 5.13 -1.68
C VAL A 109 6.32 5.03 -0.19
N LEU A 110 5.71 3.92 0.26
CA LEU A 110 5.42 3.66 1.67
C LEU A 110 6.70 3.52 2.47
N SER A 111 7.66 2.75 1.98
CA SER A 111 8.99 2.60 2.61
C SER A 111 9.71 3.95 2.73
N ASP A 112 9.67 4.80 1.68
CA ASP A 112 10.26 6.15 1.73
C ASP A 112 9.57 7.04 2.78
N ALA A 113 8.25 6.93 2.94
CA ALA A 113 7.51 7.67 3.95
C ALA A 113 7.95 7.27 5.37
N PHE A 114 8.15 5.97 5.64
CA PHE A 114 8.70 5.49 6.92
C PHE A 114 10.14 5.97 7.15
N TYR A 115 11.01 5.92 6.14
CA TYR A 115 12.38 6.44 6.25
C TYR A 115 12.42 7.95 6.50
N CYS A 116 11.52 8.71 5.89
CA CYS A 116 11.41 10.15 6.15
C CYS A 116 11.01 10.46 7.58
N LEU A 117 10.27 9.56 8.23
CA LEU A 117 9.84 9.75 9.62
C LEU A 117 10.89 9.27 10.62
N SER A 118 11.50 8.10 10.36
CA SER A 118 12.39 7.44 11.33
C SER A 118 13.87 7.86 11.22
N VAL A 119 14.31 8.27 10.03
CA VAL A 119 15.75 8.50 9.75
C VAL A 119 16.05 9.93 9.32
N TYR A 120 15.27 10.50 8.40
CA TYR A 120 15.61 11.77 7.75
C TYR A 120 14.92 12.99 8.35
N ASP A 121 13.83 12.82 9.07
CA ASP A 121 12.95 13.89 9.60
C ASP A 121 12.59 14.95 8.53
N ASP A 122 12.35 14.48 7.29
CA ASP A 122 12.02 15.33 6.14
C ASP A 122 10.50 15.41 5.94
N ALA A 123 9.90 16.45 6.51
CA ALA A 123 8.46 16.69 6.42
C ALA A 123 7.97 17.01 4.99
N VAL A 124 8.83 17.55 4.11
CA VAL A 124 8.44 17.87 2.73
C VAL A 124 8.33 16.61 1.90
N ARG A 125 9.34 15.76 1.98
CA ARG A 125 9.38 14.47 1.30
C ARG A 125 8.29 13.53 1.82
N TYR A 126 8.06 13.51 3.14
CA TYR A 126 6.96 12.79 3.76
C TYR A 126 5.59 13.17 3.16
N ARG A 127 5.26 14.47 3.12
CA ARG A 127 3.99 14.94 2.54
C ARG A 127 3.83 14.55 1.08
N ARG A 128 4.91 14.57 0.32
CA ARG A 128 4.91 14.13 -1.08
C ARG A 128 4.57 12.63 -1.19
N CYS A 129 5.15 11.79 -0.35
CA CYS A 129 4.85 10.36 -0.33
C CYS A 129 3.37 10.10 0.00
N ILE A 130 2.83 10.77 1.02
CA ILE A 130 1.41 10.67 1.39
C ILE A 130 0.50 11.10 0.22
N LEU A 131 0.81 12.21 -0.45
CA LEU A 131 0.05 12.66 -1.62
C LEU A 131 0.04 11.61 -2.75
N ILE A 132 1.18 11.01 -3.04
CA ILE A 132 1.29 9.96 -4.06
C ILE A 132 0.44 8.75 -3.67
N LEU A 133 0.49 8.31 -2.40
CA LEU A 133 -0.34 7.20 -1.92
C LEU A 133 -1.83 7.49 -2.02
N VAL A 134 -2.27 8.70 -1.67
CA VAL A 134 -3.67 9.13 -1.83
C VAL A 134 -4.10 9.07 -3.30
N ILE A 135 -3.29 9.59 -4.22
CA ILE A 135 -3.58 9.53 -5.66
C ILE A 135 -3.68 8.08 -6.13
N MET A 136 -2.78 7.20 -5.70
CA MET A 136 -2.83 5.78 -6.03
C MET A 136 -4.10 5.11 -5.51
N CYS A 137 -4.53 5.38 -4.28
CA CYS A 137 -5.78 4.87 -3.72
C CYS A 137 -6.99 5.33 -4.54
N LEU A 138 -7.06 6.62 -4.88
CA LEU A 138 -8.15 7.17 -5.70
C LEU A 138 -8.20 6.51 -7.08
N LEU A 139 -7.05 6.29 -7.71
CA LEU A 139 -6.98 5.59 -9.00
C LEU A 139 -7.46 4.15 -8.87
N CYS A 140 -7.01 3.39 -7.87
CA CYS A 140 -7.45 2.01 -7.65
C CYS A 140 -8.97 1.91 -7.42
N ILE A 141 -9.53 2.79 -6.59
CA ILE A 141 -10.97 2.84 -6.33
C ILE A 141 -11.75 3.20 -7.61
N SER A 142 -11.28 4.17 -8.38
CA SER A 142 -11.90 4.59 -9.63
C SER A 142 -11.92 3.45 -10.65
N PHE A 143 -10.80 2.74 -10.80
CA PHE A 143 -10.70 1.57 -11.68
C PHE A 143 -11.61 0.43 -11.21
N SER A 144 -11.66 0.14 -9.91
CA SER A 144 -12.55 -0.88 -9.34
C SER A 144 -14.01 -0.56 -9.64
N PHE A 145 -14.40 0.70 -9.49
CA PHE A 145 -15.75 1.14 -9.78
C PHE A 145 -16.11 0.99 -11.27
N LEU A 146 -15.19 1.36 -12.17
CA LEU A 146 -15.39 1.19 -13.63
C LEU A 146 -15.52 -0.28 -14.02
N MET A 147 -14.72 -1.17 -13.42
CA MET A 147 -14.78 -2.61 -13.70
C MET A 147 -16.13 -3.20 -13.28
N ILE A 148 -16.62 -2.87 -12.09
CA ILE A 148 -17.93 -3.35 -11.59
C ILE A 148 -19.07 -2.83 -12.45
N ARG A 149 -18.99 -1.55 -12.87
CA ARG A 149 -20.01 -0.97 -13.75
C ARG A 149 -20.10 -1.71 -15.08
N ARG A 150 -18.96 -2.08 -15.64
CA ARG A 150 -18.88 -2.82 -16.92
C ARG A 150 -19.49 -4.21 -16.81
N GLU A 151 -19.20 -4.95 -15.75
CA GLU A 151 -19.76 -6.29 -15.52
C GLU A 151 -21.29 -6.29 -15.39
N ARG A 152 -21.87 -5.23 -14.81
CA ARG A 152 -23.32 -5.08 -14.71
C ARG A 152 -24.00 -4.91 -16.05
N TYR A 153 -23.32 -4.32 -17.04
CA TYR A 153 -23.86 -4.17 -18.39
C TYR A 153 -23.76 -5.46 -19.22
N ASP A 154 -22.76 -6.30 -18.96
CA ASP A 154 -22.55 -7.57 -19.70
C ASP A 154 -23.46 -8.70 -19.15
N SER A 155 -24.17 -8.50 -18.05
CA SER A 155 -25.09 -9.49 -17.41
C SER A 155 -26.57 -9.24 -17.68
N ILE A 156 -26.93 -8.25 -18.52
CA ILE A 156 -28.29 -7.95 -19.04
C ILE A 156 -28.37 -8.40 -20.49
#